data_f8172a9d76a1e8cb338166644b2c0124
#
_entry.id   f8172a9d76a1e8cb338166644b2c0124
#
_cell.length_a   1.000
_cell.length_b   1.000
_cell.length_c   1.000
_cell.angle_alpha   90.00
_cell.angle_beta   90.00
_cell.angle_gamma   90.00
#
_symmetry.space_group_name_H-M   'P 1'
#
loop_
_entity.id
_entity.type
_entity.pdbx_description
1 polymer ?
#
loop_
_entity_poly.entity_id
_entity_poly.type
_entity_poly.pdbx_seq_one_letter_code
_entity_poly.pdbx_strand_id
1 'polypeptide(L)'
;MPSIILNKILNKIDVHLKGLQIKQCKENLKKAGYDKLFADAENDAFPPEYFDLWTLATEINRIKPKHVLEYGSGWSTYIIAETLNRIGGDWKITSVELDE
;
A
#
# COMPACT_ATOMS: atom_id res chain seq x y z
N MET A 1 -4.11 -9.51 -17.02
CA MET A 1 -4.36 -9.24 -15.59
C MET A 1 -5.31 -8.07 -15.45
N PRO A 2 -6.26 -8.17 -14.57
CA PRO A 2 -7.21 -7.07 -14.37
C PRO A 2 -6.54 -5.86 -13.72
N SER A 3 -7.16 -4.70 -13.91
CA SER A 3 -6.84 -3.51 -13.15
C SER A 3 -7.59 -3.55 -11.83
N ILE A 4 -7.04 -2.90 -10.82
CA ILE A 4 -7.73 -2.74 -9.55
C ILE A 4 -7.88 -1.26 -9.22
N ILE A 5 -8.91 -0.95 -8.46
CA ILE A 5 -9.14 0.39 -7.92
C ILE A 5 -8.78 0.34 -6.45
N LEU A 6 -7.70 1.03 -6.09
CA LEU A 6 -7.12 0.98 -4.75
C LEU A 6 -8.14 1.32 -3.65
N ASN A 7 -8.91 2.38 -3.84
CA ASN A 7 -9.87 2.80 -2.82
C ASN A 7 -10.92 1.73 -2.51
N LYS A 8 -11.26 0.88 -3.47
CA LYS A 8 -12.18 -0.22 -3.21
C LYS A 8 -11.56 -1.27 -2.30
N ILE A 9 -10.27 -1.50 -2.43
CA ILE A 9 -9.56 -2.42 -1.52
C ILE A 9 -9.58 -1.86 -0.11
N LEU A 10 -9.15 -0.60 0.05
CA LEU A 10 -9.05 0.02 1.37
C LEU A 10 -10.39 0.15 2.07
N ASN A 11 -11.46 0.43 1.32
CA ASN A 11 -12.80 0.56 1.89
C ASN A 11 -13.39 -0.75 2.40
N LYS A 12 -12.82 -1.88 2.01
CA LYS A 12 -13.25 -3.19 2.50
C LYS A 12 -12.58 -3.60 3.80
N ILE A 13 -11.58 -2.84 4.25
CA ILE A 13 -10.84 -3.16 5.47
C ILE A 13 -11.77 -2.96 6.67
N ASP A 14 -11.84 -3.98 7.51
CA ASP A 14 -12.65 -3.92 8.72
C ASP A 14 -11.97 -3.02 9.75
N VAL A 15 -12.62 -1.90 10.05
CA VAL A 15 -12.12 -0.90 10.98
C VAL A 15 -11.87 -1.48 12.37
N HIS A 16 -12.67 -2.47 12.78
CA HIS A 16 -12.55 -3.07 14.10
C HIS A 16 -11.23 -3.84 14.28
N LEU A 17 -10.71 -4.42 13.21
CA LEU A 17 -9.45 -5.16 13.27
C LEU A 17 -8.24 -4.26 13.17
N LYS A 18 -8.42 -3.08 12.59
CA LYS A 18 -7.31 -2.16 12.30
C LYS A 18 -6.49 -1.81 13.54
N GLY A 19 -7.19 -1.38 14.60
CA GLY A 19 -6.52 -0.98 15.84
C GLY A 19 -5.74 -2.11 16.50
N LEU A 20 -6.24 -3.35 16.40
CA LEU A 20 -5.61 -4.51 17.00
C LEU A 20 -4.38 -4.99 16.22
N GLN A 21 -4.31 -4.69 14.94
CA GLN A 21 -3.31 -5.25 14.04
C GLN A 21 -2.25 -4.28 13.57
N ILE A 22 -2.34 -3.00 13.93
CA ILE A 22 -1.40 -1.98 13.47
C ILE A 22 0.04 -2.37 13.79
N LYS A 23 0.31 -2.75 15.04
CA LYS A 23 1.65 -3.11 15.48
C LYS A 23 2.17 -4.34 14.73
N GLN A 24 1.32 -5.34 14.55
CA GLN A 24 1.69 -6.54 13.82
C GLN A 24 1.96 -6.23 12.35
N CYS A 25 1.17 -5.35 11.75
CA CYS A 25 1.36 -4.94 10.37
C CYS A 25 2.68 -4.22 10.16
N LYS A 26 3.06 -3.34 11.09
CA LYS A 26 4.37 -2.67 11.04
C LYS A 26 5.50 -3.70 11.07
N GLU A 27 5.41 -4.69 11.96
CA GLU A 27 6.40 -5.77 12.03
C GLU A 27 6.43 -6.59 10.75
N ASN A 28 5.27 -6.91 10.18
CA ASN A 28 5.18 -7.67 8.94
C ASN A 28 5.83 -6.92 7.78
N LEU A 29 5.60 -5.61 7.68
CA LEU A 29 6.24 -4.79 6.66
C LEU A 29 7.75 -4.78 6.82
N LYS A 30 8.23 -4.69 8.06
CA LYS A 30 9.66 -4.73 8.36
C LYS A 30 10.27 -6.08 7.94
N LYS A 31 9.64 -7.18 8.34
CA LYS A 31 10.11 -8.52 7.99
C LYS A 31 10.10 -8.74 6.49
N ALA A 32 9.16 -8.15 5.78
CA ALA A 32 9.06 -8.24 4.34
C ALA A 32 10.04 -7.31 3.61
N GLY A 33 10.80 -6.50 4.35
CA GLY A 33 11.83 -5.64 3.75
C GLY A 33 11.34 -4.29 3.26
N TYR A 34 10.17 -3.86 3.71
CA TYR A 34 9.65 -2.53 3.36
C TYR A 34 10.12 -1.42 4.31
N ASP A 35 10.83 -1.77 5.36
CA ASP A 35 11.24 -0.81 6.39
C ASP A 35 12.06 0.35 5.85
N LYS A 36 12.82 0.14 4.78
CA LYS A 36 13.63 1.19 4.16
C LYS A 36 12.77 2.33 3.61
N LEU A 37 11.54 2.02 3.20
CA LEU A 37 10.64 3.04 2.67
C LEU A 37 10.15 3.98 3.78
N PHE A 38 10.28 3.58 5.03
CA PHE A 38 9.76 4.31 6.18
C PHE A 38 10.86 4.85 7.09
N ALA A 39 12.10 4.92 6.60
CA ALA A 39 13.25 5.29 7.44
C ALA A 39 13.05 6.62 8.17
N ASP A 40 12.42 7.60 7.51
CA ASP A 40 12.17 8.92 8.09
C ASP A 40 10.68 9.16 8.39
N ALA A 41 9.88 8.10 8.40
CA ALA A 41 8.43 8.22 8.51
C ALA A 41 7.97 8.88 9.81
N GLU A 42 8.70 8.67 10.89
CA GLU A 42 8.34 9.22 12.20
C GLU A 42 8.45 10.74 12.25
N ASN A 43 9.20 11.32 11.32
CA ASN A 43 9.39 12.76 11.22
C ASN A 43 8.39 13.43 10.30
N ASP A 44 7.55 12.64 9.62
CA ASP A 44 6.56 13.17 8.69
C ASP A 44 5.32 13.67 9.42
N ALA A 45 4.73 14.74 8.87
CA ALA A 45 3.46 15.26 9.38
C ALA A 45 2.33 14.25 9.21
N PHE A 46 2.44 13.37 8.21
CA PHE A 46 1.45 12.34 7.91
C PHE A 46 2.14 10.99 7.92
N PRO A 47 2.28 10.35 9.09
CA PRO A 47 2.93 9.05 9.17
C PRO A 47 2.15 7.98 8.43
N PRO A 48 2.81 6.89 7.98
CA PRO A 48 2.13 5.84 7.26
C PRO A 48 1.14 5.07 8.13
N GLU A 49 0.04 4.66 7.51
CA GLU A 49 -0.94 3.79 8.16
C GLU A 49 -0.57 2.34 7.86
N TYR A 50 0.17 1.74 8.77
CA TYR A 50 0.79 0.43 8.54
C TYR A 50 -0.20 -0.69 8.25
N PHE A 51 -1.39 -0.67 8.87
CA PHE A 51 -2.41 -1.65 8.58
C PHE A 51 -2.84 -1.60 7.12
N ASP A 52 -3.12 -0.41 6.62
CA ASP A 52 -3.55 -0.21 5.24
C ASP A 52 -2.45 -0.60 4.26
N LEU A 53 -1.22 -0.23 4.56
CA LEU A 53 -0.08 -0.52 3.68
C LEU A 53 0.22 -2.01 3.62
N TRP A 54 0.16 -2.71 4.75
CA TRP A 54 0.36 -4.15 4.77
C TRP A 54 -0.75 -4.88 4.02
N THR A 55 -2.01 -4.47 4.24
CA THR A 55 -3.15 -5.04 3.53
C THR A 55 -3.00 -4.84 2.03
N LEU A 56 -2.57 -3.65 1.62
CA LEU A 56 -2.37 -3.33 0.22
C LEU A 56 -1.27 -4.21 -0.39
N ALA A 57 -0.12 -4.33 0.27
CA ALA A 57 0.97 -5.18 -0.22
C ALA A 57 0.50 -6.63 -0.38
N THR A 58 -0.26 -7.13 0.59
CA THR A 58 -0.79 -8.48 0.56
C THR A 58 -1.74 -8.68 -0.62
N GLU A 59 -2.64 -7.73 -0.85
CA GLU A 59 -3.60 -7.81 -1.94
C GLU A 59 -2.91 -7.70 -3.31
N ILE A 60 -1.93 -6.82 -3.45
CA ILE A 60 -1.18 -6.70 -4.70
C ILE A 60 -0.44 -8.01 -4.99
N ASN A 61 0.17 -8.62 -3.98
CA ASN A 61 0.84 -9.92 -4.16
C ASN A 61 -0.15 -11.02 -4.56
N ARG A 62 -1.36 -10.98 -4.03
CA ARG A 62 -2.38 -11.98 -4.33
C ARG A 62 -2.94 -11.82 -5.74
N ILE A 63 -3.28 -10.61 -6.11
CA ILE A 63 -3.95 -10.30 -7.39
C ILE A 63 -2.94 -10.23 -8.54
N LYS A 64 -1.76 -9.71 -8.27
CA LYS A 64 -0.71 -9.46 -9.26
C LYS A 64 -1.23 -8.63 -10.44
N PRO A 65 -1.79 -7.45 -10.17
CA PRO A 65 -2.36 -6.62 -11.24
C PRO A 65 -1.26 -6.04 -12.12
N LYS A 66 -1.59 -5.79 -13.37
CA LYS A 66 -0.70 -5.08 -14.28
C LYS A 66 -0.94 -3.58 -14.28
N HIS A 67 -2.11 -3.15 -13.83
CA HIS A 67 -2.44 -1.75 -13.74
C HIS A 67 -3.18 -1.49 -12.42
N VAL A 68 -2.68 -0.53 -11.67
CA VAL A 68 -3.30 -0.08 -10.42
C VAL A 68 -3.71 1.37 -10.60
N LEU A 69 -4.98 1.66 -10.27
CA LEU A 69 -5.50 3.01 -10.26
C LEU A 69 -5.69 3.43 -8.80
N GLU A 70 -5.08 4.55 -8.43
CA GLU A 70 -5.25 5.12 -7.09
C GLU A 70 -5.71 6.56 -7.16
N TYR A 71 -6.44 6.99 -6.13
CA TYR A 71 -6.85 8.38 -5.97
C TYR A 71 -5.99 8.99 -4.86
N GLY A 72 -5.17 9.97 -5.26
CA GLY A 72 -4.16 10.55 -4.39
C GLY A 72 -2.89 9.71 -4.38
N SER A 73 -1.79 10.32 -4.04
CA SER A 73 -0.49 9.68 -3.94
C SER A 73 0.06 9.85 -2.53
N GLY A 74 1.06 9.05 -2.18
CA GLY A 74 1.68 9.10 -0.87
C GLY A 74 2.34 7.78 -0.54
N TRP A 75 2.26 7.35 0.72
CA TRP A 75 2.86 6.10 1.16
C TRP A 75 2.36 4.89 0.38
N SER A 76 1.08 4.89 -0.01
CA SER A 76 0.50 3.80 -0.80
C SER A 76 1.20 3.61 -2.12
N THR A 77 1.58 4.71 -2.79
CA THR A 77 2.27 4.65 -4.07
C THR A 77 3.60 3.93 -3.93
N TYR A 78 4.37 4.22 -2.88
CA TYR A 78 5.64 3.56 -2.64
C TYR A 78 5.48 2.06 -2.42
N ILE A 79 4.48 1.66 -1.63
CA ILE A 79 4.22 0.24 -1.36
C ILE A 79 3.79 -0.49 -2.63
N ILE A 80 2.92 0.12 -3.42
CA ILE A 80 2.46 -0.47 -4.68
C ILE A 80 3.65 -0.69 -5.62
N ALA A 81 4.45 0.36 -5.82
CA ALA A 81 5.60 0.30 -6.73
C ALA A 81 6.60 -0.76 -6.29
N GLU A 82 6.94 -0.79 -5.01
CA GLU A 82 7.89 -1.77 -4.49
C GLU A 82 7.35 -3.19 -4.65
N THR A 83 6.08 -3.41 -4.32
CA THR A 83 5.47 -4.73 -4.42
C THR A 83 5.41 -5.21 -5.87
N LEU A 84 5.02 -4.32 -6.80
CA LEU A 84 4.98 -4.66 -8.21
C LEU A 84 6.38 -4.94 -8.78
N ASN A 85 7.39 -4.18 -8.34
CA ASN A 85 8.76 -4.45 -8.73
C ASN A 85 9.22 -5.84 -8.29
N ARG A 86 8.85 -6.27 -7.10
CA ARG A 86 9.20 -7.59 -6.58
C ARG A 86 8.51 -8.70 -7.37
N ILE A 87 7.26 -8.47 -7.79
CA ILE A 87 6.53 -9.43 -8.63
C ILE A 87 7.16 -9.52 -10.01
N GLY A 88 7.58 -8.38 -10.55
CA GLY A 88 8.19 -8.31 -11.88
C GLY A 88 7.17 -8.14 -13.00
N GLY A 89 7.65 -8.13 -14.22
CA GLY A 89 6.81 -7.96 -15.40
C GLY A 89 6.49 -6.50 -15.71
N ASP A 90 5.56 -6.29 -16.64
CA ASP A 90 5.12 -4.96 -17.03
C ASP A 90 3.94 -4.53 -16.15
N TRP A 91 4.07 -3.38 -15.52
CA TRP A 91 3.03 -2.85 -14.66
C TRP A 91 2.96 -1.33 -14.78
N LYS A 92 1.82 -0.79 -14.35
CA LYS A 92 1.57 0.65 -14.42
C LYS A 92 0.76 1.08 -13.20
N ILE A 93 1.11 2.23 -12.66
CA ILE A 93 0.31 2.90 -11.63
C ILE A 93 -0.18 4.21 -12.21
N THR A 94 -1.48 4.47 -12.08
CA THR A 94 -2.08 5.75 -12.43
C THR A 94 -2.61 6.38 -11.16
N SER A 95 -2.10 7.55 -10.81
CA SER A 95 -2.55 8.30 -9.64
C SER A 95 -3.39 9.48 -10.10
N VAL A 96 -4.57 9.61 -9.54
CA VAL A 96 -5.45 10.74 -9.82
C VAL A 96 -5.44 11.65 -8.61
N GLU A 97 -4.88 12.85 -8.77
CA GLU A 97 -4.86 13.85 -7.71
C GLU A 97 -6.12 14.68 -7.77
N LEU A 98 -6.74 14.88 -6.62
CA LEU A 98 -7.91 15.73 -6.52
C LEU A 98 -7.46 17.15 -6.22
N ASP A 99 -7.69 18.06 -7.16
CA ASP A 99 -7.47 19.48 -6.96
C ASP A 99 -8.61 20.04 -6.12
N GLU A 100 -8.26 20.72 -5.06
CA GLU A 100 -9.25 21.42 -4.25
C GLU A 100 -9.19 22.93 -4.47
#